data_3c2c956f0e4a44d4bbea36ee2245f5ec
#
_entry.id   3c2c956f0e4a44d4bbea36ee2245f5ec
#
_cell.length_a   1.000
_cell.length_b   1.000
_cell.length_c   1.000
_cell.angle_alpha   90.00
_cell.angle_beta   90.00
_cell.angle_gamma   90.00
#
_symmetry.space_group_name_H-M   'P 1'
#
loop_
_entity.id
_entity.type
_entity.pdbx_description
1 polymer ?
#
loop_
_entity_poly.entity_id
_entity_poly.type
_entity_poly.pdbx_seq_one_letter_code
_entity_poly.pdbx_strand_id
1 'polypeptide(L)'
;MTELARLKFYATQAHSCSYLPDEQATTLFLDPSQPMDVHVYADLSEMGFRRSGDHLYRPHCQNCNACVPARIPAAQFTPDRNQKRILKRNADLTVTSSKPRFTEEYFDLYQRYIEQRHADGDMFPPSRDQFSTFLVRDLPFSRFYEFRAHGQLMAVAVTDLLPNGLSAVYTFYEPGEERRSLGRFAILWQIGEALRLELEAVYLGYWIKNCKKMNYKTQYRPIELLINQRWVTLN
;
A
#
# COMPACT_ATOMS: atom_id res chain seq x y z
N MET A 1 13.27 3.53 22.86
CA MET A 1 11.99 4.12 22.42
C MET A 1 12.28 5.52 21.95
N THR A 2 12.16 5.77 20.65
CA THR A 2 12.25 7.13 20.11
C THR A 2 11.01 7.87 20.58
N GLU A 3 11.17 8.93 21.37
CA GLU A 3 10.01 9.72 21.80
C GLU A 3 9.42 10.38 20.54
N LEU A 4 8.24 10.00 20.13
CA LEU A 4 7.50 10.59 19.00
C LEU A 4 7.42 12.11 19.10
N ALA A 5 7.43 12.67 20.34
CA ALA A 5 7.46 14.09 20.59
C ALA A 5 8.72 14.84 20.09
N ARG A 6 9.81 14.10 19.75
CA ARG A 6 11.04 14.68 19.21
C ARG A 6 11.12 14.65 17.69
N LEU A 7 10.18 13.98 17.04
CA LEU A 7 10.17 13.89 15.59
C LEU A 7 9.84 15.25 14.97
N LYS A 8 10.62 15.61 13.96
CA LYS A 8 10.37 16.80 13.16
C LYS A 8 9.62 16.46 11.90
N PHE A 9 8.73 17.33 11.48
CA PHE A 9 7.94 17.17 10.28
C PHE A 9 8.00 18.43 9.43
N TYR A 10 7.91 18.25 8.12
CA TYR A 10 7.86 19.32 7.14
C TYR A 10 6.58 19.19 6.32
N ALA A 11 5.90 20.29 6.07
CA ALA A 11 4.75 20.34 5.20
C ALA A 11 5.16 20.86 3.81
N THR A 12 4.59 20.30 2.75
CA THR A 12 4.71 20.88 1.41
C THR A 12 3.96 22.20 1.32
N GLN A 13 4.29 22.99 0.33
CA GLN A 13 3.39 24.05 -0.12
C GLN A 13 2.11 23.43 -0.69
N ALA A 14 1.02 24.21 -0.69
CA ALA A 14 -0.23 23.77 -1.30
C ALA A 14 -0.04 23.56 -2.80
N HIS A 15 -0.59 22.44 -3.31
CA HIS A 15 -0.55 22.04 -4.71
C HIS A 15 -1.87 21.36 -5.10
N SER A 16 -2.13 21.17 -6.38
CA SER A 16 -3.33 20.50 -6.87
C SER A 16 -3.39 19.06 -6.33
N CYS A 17 -4.58 18.64 -5.88
CA CYS A 17 -4.78 17.28 -5.36
C CYS A 17 -4.80 16.24 -6.49
N SER A 18 -3.99 15.18 -6.36
CA SER A 18 -3.96 14.06 -7.34
C SER A 18 -5.20 13.14 -7.28
N TYR A 19 -6.11 13.32 -6.30
CA TYR A 19 -7.26 12.44 -6.10
C TYR A 19 -8.60 13.10 -6.35
N LEU A 20 -8.72 14.37 -5.98
CA LEU A 20 -9.97 15.13 -6.07
C LEU A 20 -9.70 16.38 -6.89
N PRO A 21 -10.36 16.53 -8.06
CA PRO A 21 -10.28 17.77 -8.82
C PRO A 21 -10.78 18.93 -7.94
N ASP A 22 -10.29 20.11 -8.19
CA ASP A 22 -10.67 21.35 -7.50
C ASP A 22 -10.24 21.48 -6.03
N GLU A 23 -9.51 20.47 -5.49
CA GLU A 23 -8.98 20.51 -4.12
C GLU A 23 -7.48 20.84 -4.11
N GLN A 24 -7.06 21.50 -3.03
CA GLN A 24 -5.66 21.76 -2.75
C GLN A 24 -5.13 20.76 -1.72
N ALA A 25 -3.99 20.17 -2.03
CA ALA A 25 -3.32 19.20 -1.17
C ALA A 25 -2.09 19.80 -0.47
N THR A 26 -1.90 19.40 0.77
CA THR A 26 -0.66 19.61 1.54
C THR A 26 -0.29 18.27 2.15
N THR A 27 0.99 17.92 2.08
CA THR A 27 1.50 16.66 2.60
C THR A 27 2.50 16.94 3.71
N LEU A 28 2.34 16.27 4.84
CA LEU A 28 3.26 16.28 5.96
C LEU A 28 4.24 15.11 5.80
N PHE A 29 5.53 15.40 5.84
CA PHE A 29 6.61 14.43 5.77
C PHE A 29 7.39 14.38 7.07
N LEU A 30 7.80 13.17 7.49
CA LEU A 30 8.84 13.03 8.49
C LEU A 30 10.15 13.62 7.95
N ASP A 31 10.91 14.32 8.79
CA ASP A 31 12.21 14.88 8.44
C ASP A 31 13.13 13.77 7.85
N PRO A 32 13.62 13.94 6.60
CA PRO A 32 14.49 12.96 5.95
C PRO A 32 15.81 12.71 6.67
N SER A 33 16.25 13.63 7.54
CA SER A 33 17.44 13.43 8.39
C SER A 33 17.22 12.42 9.50
N GLN A 34 15.97 12.07 9.80
CA GLN A 34 15.63 11.03 10.77
C GLN A 34 15.81 9.66 10.14
N PRO A 35 16.53 8.71 10.80
CA PRO A 35 16.60 7.35 10.29
C PRO A 35 15.20 6.72 10.26
N MET A 36 14.90 5.98 9.18
CA MET A 36 13.64 5.25 9.07
C MET A 36 13.73 3.96 9.92
N ASP A 37 13.49 4.10 11.20
CA ASP A 37 13.37 2.99 12.14
C ASP A 37 11.99 2.31 11.99
N VAL A 38 11.96 0.97 12.05
CA VAL A 38 10.73 0.20 11.86
C VAL A 38 9.68 0.43 12.95
N HIS A 39 10.11 0.70 14.19
CA HIS A 39 9.19 0.99 15.29
C HIS A 39 8.58 2.38 15.13
N VAL A 40 9.39 3.38 14.77
CA VAL A 40 8.89 4.73 14.41
C VAL A 40 7.91 4.64 13.26
N TYR A 41 8.21 3.83 12.24
CA TYR A 41 7.28 3.64 11.12
C TYR A 41 5.97 2.96 11.56
N ALA A 42 6.03 1.96 12.43
CA ALA A 42 4.84 1.31 12.98
C ALA A 42 3.97 2.32 13.76
N ASP A 43 4.57 3.08 14.67
CA ASP A 43 3.88 4.10 15.46
C ASP A 43 3.25 5.19 14.56
N LEU A 44 3.99 5.65 13.56
CA LEU A 44 3.47 6.63 12.59
C LEU A 44 2.37 6.03 11.70
N SER A 45 2.42 4.72 11.39
CA SER A 45 1.34 4.04 10.65
C SER A 45 0.04 4.02 11.45
N GLU A 46 0.12 3.86 12.79
CA GLU A 46 -1.04 4.02 13.69
C GLU A 46 -1.63 5.42 13.64
N MET A 47 -0.79 6.43 13.38
CA MET A 47 -1.20 7.84 13.22
C MET A 47 -1.59 8.19 11.78
N GLY A 48 -1.70 7.19 10.89
CA GLY A 48 -2.13 7.36 9.51
C GLY A 48 -1.04 7.74 8.51
N PHE A 49 0.24 7.66 8.89
CA PHE A 49 1.33 7.84 7.93
C PHE A 49 1.49 6.63 7.02
N ARG A 50 2.09 6.86 5.85
CA ARG A 50 2.42 5.88 4.83
C ARG A 50 3.84 6.10 4.33
N ARG A 51 4.42 5.07 3.70
CA ARG A 51 5.74 5.19 3.06
C ARG A 51 5.62 5.38 1.55
N SER A 52 6.48 6.24 1.02
CA SER A 52 6.74 6.37 -0.41
C SER A 52 8.25 6.54 -0.61
N GLY A 53 8.90 5.58 -1.26
CA GLY A 53 10.37 5.55 -1.32
C GLY A 53 10.98 5.54 0.09
N ASP A 54 11.80 6.53 0.41
CA ASP A 54 12.44 6.72 1.72
C ASP A 54 11.66 7.66 2.64
N HIS A 55 10.46 8.08 2.25
CA HIS A 55 9.71 9.09 2.99
C HIS A 55 8.50 8.51 3.69
N LEU A 56 8.31 8.87 4.96
CA LEU A 56 7.04 8.68 5.67
C LEU A 56 6.22 9.95 5.56
N TYR A 57 4.97 9.81 5.13
CA TYR A 57 4.12 10.95 4.84
C TYR A 57 2.66 10.70 5.22
N ARG A 58 1.92 11.77 5.41
CA ARG A 58 0.46 11.76 5.42
C ARG A 58 -0.12 13.05 4.82
N PRO A 59 -1.32 13.01 4.22
CA PRO A 59 -2.06 14.21 3.85
C PRO A 59 -2.33 15.10 5.07
N HIS A 60 -2.18 16.40 4.89
CA HIS A 60 -2.41 17.40 5.94
C HIS A 60 -3.02 18.66 5.33
N CYS A 61 -4.10 18.46 4.56
CA CYS A 61 -4.77 19.53 3.83
C CYS A 61 -5.54 20.44 4.79
N GLN A 62 -5.52 21.74 4.56
CA GLN A 62 -6.17 22.73 5.42
C GLN A 62 -7.70 22.61 5.40
N ASN A 63 -8.28 22.39 4.22
CA ASN A 63 -9.74 22.42 4.01
C ASN A 63 -10.34 21.07 3.60
N CYS A 64 -9.52 19.99 3.59
CA CYS A 64 -9.96 18.67 3.14
C CYS A 64 -9.42 17.56 4.06
N ASN A 65 -10.27 16.64 4.47
CA ASN A 65 -9.94 15.46 5.26
C ASN A 65 -10.42 14.15 4.61
N ALA A 66 -10.58 14.15 3.28
CA ALA A 66 -11.11 13.01 2.53
C ALA A 66 -10.17 11.78 2.49
N CYS A 67 -8.86 11.96 2.71
CA CYS A 67 -7.88 10.88 2.74
C CYS A 67 -7.89 10.19 4.10
N VAL A 68 -8.79 9.22 4.28
CA VAL A 68 -8.96 8.48 5.54
C VAL A 68 -8.05 7.25 5.55
N PRO A 69 -7.09 7.13 6.50
CA PRO A 69 -6.28 5.91 6.62
C PRO A 69 -7.15 4.69 6.89
N ALA A 70 -6.81 3.58 6.24
CA ALA A 70 -7.58 2.34 6.31
C ALA A 70 -6.67 1.14 6.58
N ARG A 71 -7.10 0.24 7.47
CA ARG A 71 -6.45 -1.05 7.74
C ARG A 71 -7.49 -2.15 7.92
N ILE A 72 -7.08 -3.38 7.71
CA ILE A 72 -7.92 -4.56 7.90
C ILE A 72 -7.42 -5.30 9.12
N PRO A 73 -8.23 -5.51 10.17
CA PRO A 73 -7.86 -6.32 11.33
C PRO A 73 -7.80 -7.80 10.90
N ALA A 74 -6.57 -8.36 10.82
CA ALA A 74 -6.33 -9.65 10.18
C ALA A 74 -7.11 -10.80 10.84
N ALA A 75 -7.10 -10.87 12.17
CA ALA A 75 -7.77 -11.94 12.92
C ALA A 75 -9.32 -11.89 12.85
N GLN A 76 -9.89 -10.74 12.52
CA GLN A 76 -11.34 -10.57 12.43
C GLN A 76 -11.87 -10.71 11.00
N PHE A 77 -10.97 -10.70 10.01
CA PHE A 77 -11.36 -10.72 8.61
C PHE A 77 -11.84 -12.11 8.17
N THR A 78 -12.99 -12.14 7.53
CA THR A 78 -13.52 -13.35 6.90
C THR A 78 -13.87 -13.06 5.44
N PRO A 79 -13.23 -13.75 4.47
CA PRO A 79 -13.51 -13.54 3.07
C PRO A 79 -14.97 -13.80 2.72
N ASP A 80 -15.61 -12.88 2.00
CA ASP A 80 -16.93 -13.07 1.43
C ASP A 80 -16.93 -14.10 0.29
N ARG A 81 -18.12 -14.39 -0.27
CA ARG A 81 -18.29 -15.36 -1.36
C ARG A 81 -17.45 -15.00 -2.61
N ASN A 82 -17.37 -13.72 -2.95
CA ASN A 82 -16.60 -13.27 -4.12
C ASN A 82 -15.10 -13.34 -3.86
N GLN A 83 -14.66 -12.95 -2.68
CA GLN A 83 -13.26 -13.03 -2.25
C GLN A 83 -12.78 -14.49 -2.18
N LYS A 84 -13.61 -15.40 -1.68
CA LYS A 84 -13.32 -16.85 -1.72
C LYS A 84 -13.16 -17.38 -3.15
N ARG A 85 -13.94 -16.87 -4.11
CA ARG A 85 -13.78 -17.23 -5.54
C ARG A 85 -12.46 -16.69 -6.11
N ILE A 86 -12.04 -15.47 -5.72
CA ILE A 86 -10.76 -14.91 -6.14
C ILE A 86 -9.61 -15.76 -5.59
N LEU A 87 -9.63 -16.11 -4.31
CA LEU A 87 -8.63 -16.99 -3.70
C LEU A 87 -8.55 -18.34 -4.43
N LYS A 88 -9.70 -18.98 -4.68
CA LYS A 88 -9.75 -20.27 -5.40
C LYS A 88 -9.21 -20.16 -6.84
N ARG A 89 -9.51 -19.08 -7.55
CA ARG A 89 -9.06 -18.86 -8.94
C ARG A 89 -7.56 -18.70 -9.06
N ASN A 90 -6.91 -18.25 -8.01
CA ASN A 90 -5.48 -18.00 -7.95
C ASN A 90 -4.73 -19.03 -7.08
N ALA A 91 -5.36 -20.19 -6.80
CA ALA A 91 -4.74 -21.24 -6.01
C ALA A 91 -3.54 -21.92 -6.71
N ASP A 92 -3.39 -21.71 -8.02
CA ASP A 92 -2.25 -22.14 -8.83
C ASP A 92 -1.02 -21.24 -8.71
N LEU A 93 -1.15 -20.07 -8.07
CA LEU A 93 -0.04 -19.16 -7.90
C LEU A 93 0.91 -19.63 -6.79
N THR A 94 2.17 -19.76 -7.13
CA THR A 94 3.25 -19.87 -6.14
C THR A 94 3.65 -18.49 -5.66
N VAL A 95 3.94 -18.37 -4.37
CA VAL A 95 4.37 -17.09 -3.78
C VAL A 95 5.75 -17.24 -3.17
N THR A 96 6.65 -16.34 -3.55
CA THR A 96 8.00 -16.25 -2.98
C THR A 96 8.26 -14.85 -2.46
N SER A 97 9.06 -14.77 -1.39
CA SER A 97 9.46 -13.50 -0.77
C SER A 97 10.93 -13.22 -1.08
N SER A 98 11.24 -12.00 -1.47
CA SER A 98 12.61 -11.52 -1.66
C SER A 98 12.80 -10.10 -1.14
N LYS A 99 14.05 -9.69 -0.92
CA LYS A 99 14.37 -8.28 -0.70
C LYS A 99 14.05 -7.48 -1.98
N PRO A 100 13.63 -6.22 -1.84
CA PRO A 100 13.45 -5.34 -3.00
C PRO A 100 14.73 -5.27 -3.83
N ARG A 101 14.61 -5.52 -5.12
CA ARG A 101 15.71 -5.41 -6.09
C ARG A 101 15.16 -5.02 -7.45
N PHE A 102 16.01 -4.40 -8.25
CA PHE A 102 15.70 -4.17 -9.65
C PHE A 102 15.95 -5.45 -10.46
N THR A 103 15.00 -5.81 -11.31
CA THR A 103 15.18 -6.77 -12.41
C THR A 103 14.40 -6.26 -13.61
N GLU A 104 14.85 -6.59 -14.82
CA GLU A 104 14.12 -6.24 -16.04
C GLU A 104 12.72 -6.87 -16.04
N GLU A 105 12.57 -8.11 -15.54
CA GLU A 105 11.27 -8.78 -15.44
C GLU A 105 10.28 -8.00 -14.58
N TYR A 106 10.72 -7.43 -13.45
CA TYR A 106 9.85 -6.60 -12.61
C TYR A 106 9.52 -5.28 -13.28
N PHE A 107 10.51 -4.65 -13.91
CA PHE A 107 10.28 -3.38 -14.57
C PHE A 107 9.35 -3.54 -15.79
N ASP A 108 9.50 -4.57 -16.60
CA ASP A 108 8.63 -4.87 -17.73
C ASP A 108 7.17 -5.09 -17.29
N LEU A 109 6.97 -5.81 -16.17
CA LEU A 109 5.63 -5.98 -15.60
C LEU A 109 5.06 -4.66 -15.07
N TYR A 110 5.88 -3.88 -14.35
CA TYR A 110 5.50 -2.56 -13.86
C TYR A 110 5.14 -1.60 -15.00
N GLN A 111 5.94 -1.58 -16.07
CA GLN A 111 5.70 -0.75 -17.24
C GLN A 111 4.35 -1.08 -17.86
N ARG A 112 4.08 -2.34 -18.20
CA ARG A 112 2.77 -2.76 -18.74
C ARG A 112 1.62 -2.38 -17.83
N TYR A 113 1.81 -2.53 -16.52
CA TYR A 113 0.79 -2.19 -15.53
C TYR A 113 0.49 -0.68 -15.51
N ILE A 114 1.52 0.19 -15.50
CA ILE A 114 1.34 1.64 -15.52
C ILE A 114 0.69 2.08 -16.83
N GLU A 115 1.19 1.62 -17.96
CA GLU A 115 0.68 2.00 -19.28
C GLU A 115 -0.80 1.64 -19.48
N GLN A 116 -1.24 0.50 -18.97
CA GLN A 116 -2.61 0.03 -19.19
C GLN A 116 -3.59 0.41 -18.11
N ARG A 117 -3.14 0.67 -16.89
CA ARG A 117 -4.02 0.91 -15.73
C ARG A 117 -3.89 2.30 -15.12
N HIS A 118 -2.80 3.01 -15.39
CA HIS A 118 -2.48 4.28 -14.74
C HIS A 118 -1.90 5.32 -15.70
N ALA A 119 -2.24 5.27 -16.98
CA ALA A 119 -1.81 6.23 -17.99
C ALA A 119 -2.28 7.68 -17.69
N ASP A 120 -3.27 7.84 -16.82
CA ASP A 120 -3.80 9.12 -16.34
C ASP A 120 -3.24 9.55 -14.98
N GLY A 121 -2.20 8.89 -14.46
CA GLY A 121 -1.63 9.16 -13.14
C GLY A 121 -0.21 9.69 -13.19
N ASP A 122 0.27 10.20 -12.04
CA ASP A 122 1.60 10.82 -11.86
C ASP A 122 2.79 9.86 -12.12
N MET A 123 2.51 8.55 -12.20
CA MET A 123 3.53 7.52 -12.50
C MET A 123 3.71 7.26 -14.01
N PHE A 124 2.93 7.91 -14.86
CA PHE A 124 3.06 7.81 -16.31
C PHE A 124 3.84 9.02 -16.88
N PRO A 125 4.79 8.82 -17.81
CA PRO A 125 5.29 7.54 -18.31
C PRO A 125 6.19 6.81 -17.30
N PRO A 126 6.15 5.47 -17.25
CA PRO A 126 7.00 4.70 -16.34
C PRO A 126 8.48 4.82 -16.72
N SER A 127 9.36 4.94 -15.72
CA SER A 127 10.81 4.95 -15.91
C SER A 127 11.52 4.04 -14.92
N ARG A 128 12.72 3.54 -15.28
CA ARG A 128 13.55 2.71 -14.39
C ARG A 128 13.97 3.45 -13.14
N ASP A 129 14.25 4.75 -13.27
CA ASP A 129 14.61 5.60 -12.14
C ASP A 129 13.45 5.76 -11.16
N GLN A 130 12.26 6.09 -11.66
CA GLN A 130 11.04 6.18 -10.83
C GLN A 130 10.72 4.83 -10.14
N PHE A 131 10.80 3.71 -10.87
CA PHE A 131 10.60 2.38 -10.30
C PHE A 131 11.59 2.11 -9.17
N SER A 132 12.87 2.40 -9.40
CA SER A 132 13.94 2.15 -8.44
C SER A 132 13.82 3.03 -7.20
N THR A 133 13.61 4.33 -7.37
CA THR A 133 13.49 5.28 -6.26
C THR A 133 12.24 5.08 -5.42
N PHE A 134 11.15 4.62 -6.04
CA PHE A 134 9.89 4.39 -5.35
C PHE A 134 9.82 3.02 -4.67
N LEU A 135 10.22 1.93 -5.38
CA LEU A 135 9.95 0.56 -4.94
C LEU A 135 11.20 -0.20 -4.48
N VAL A 136 12.36 0.05 -5.11
CA VAL A 136 13.59 -0.71 -4.83
C VAL A 136 14.40 0.00 -3.75
N ARG A 137 13.95 -0.13 -2.49
CA ARG A 137 14.65 0.44 -1.34
C ARG A 137 15.22 -0.66 -0.46
N ASP A 138 16.49 -0.53 -0.11
CA ASP A 138 17.18 -1.49 0.79
C ASP A 138 16.79 -1.21 2.25
N LEU A 139 15.53 -1.49 2.56
CA LEU A 139 14.98 -1.38 3.90
C LEU A 139 14.84 -2.79 4.48
N PRO A 140 15.35 -3.05 5.69
CA PRO A 140 15.40 -4.41 6.27
C PRO A 140 14.02 -5.03 6.47
N PHE A 141 12.97 -4.20 6.57
CA PHE A 141 11.59 -4.60 6.74
C PHE A 141 10.79 -4.67 5.43
N SER A 142 11.34 -4.22 4.29
CA SER A 142 10.63 -4.25 3.01
C SER A 142 10.82 -5.59 2.29
N ARG A 143 9.75 -6.06 1.65
CA ARG A 143 9.73 -7.31 0.89
C ARG A 143 8.98 -7.13 -0.42
N PHE A 144 9.45 -7.85 -1.45
CA PHE A 144 8.71 -8.15 -2.66
C PHE A 144 8.11 -9.54 -2.51
N TYR A 145 6.80 -9.64 -2.56
CA TYR A 145 6.09 -10.91 -2.69
C TYR A 145 5.75 -11.11 -4.17
N GLU A 146 6.40 -12.11 -4.77
CA GLU A 146 6.20 -12.48 -6.16
C GLU A 146 5.11 -13.55 -6.26
N PHE A 147 4.16 -13.32 -7.14
CA PHE A 147 3.10 -14.28 -7.46
C PHE A 147 3.36 -14.83 -8.86
N ARG A 148 3.60 -16.13 -8.97
CA ARG A 148 3.94 -16.77 -10.26
C ARG A 148 2.97 -17.89 -10.60
N ALA A 149 2.54 -17.93 -11.87
CA ALA A 149 1.80 -19.03 -12.47
C ALA A 149 2.71 -19.76 -13.46
N HIS A 150 2.98 -21.05 -13.25
CA HIS A 150 3.84 -21.85 -14.13
C HIS A 150 5.20 -21.19 -14.44
N GLY A 151 5.78 -20.52 -13.44
CA GLY A 151 7.05 -19.80 -13.57
C GLY A 151 6.93 -18.36 -14.09
N GLN A 152 5.83 -17.98 -14.72
CA GLN A 152 5.59 -16.62 -15.20
C GLN A 152 5.23 -15.69 -14.04
N LEU A 153 5.84 -14.51 -13.99
CA LEU A 153 5.54 -13.46 -13.02
C LEU A 153 4.19 -12.82 -13.34
N MET A 154 3.25 -12.94 -12.41
CA MET A 154 1.87 -12.44 -12.55
C MET A 154 1.62 -11.17 -11.75
N ALA A 155 2.26 -11.04 -10.59
CA ALA A 155 2.15 -9.85 -9.75
C ALA A 155 3.33 -9.75 -8.80
N VAL A 156 3.60 -8.52 -8.34
CA VAL A 156 4.51 -8.23 -7.22
C VAL A 156 3.78 -7.33 -6.23
N ALA A 157 3.72 -7.75 -4.97
CA ALA A 157 3.27 -6.90 -3.88
C ALA A 157 4.49 -6.41 -3.08
N VAL A 158 4.70 -5.10 -3.10
CA VAL A 158 5.68 -4.42 -2.24
C VAL A 158 5.04 -4.20 -0.89
N THR A 159 5.60 -4.83 0.13
CA THR A 159 5.00 -4.88 1.47
C THR A 159 6.07 -4.65 2.51
N ASP A 160 5.78 -3.80 3.48
CA ASP A 160 6.65 -3.62 4.63
C ASP A 160 6.12 -4.40 5.82
N LEU A 161 7.03 -5.12 6.49
CA LEU A 161 6.75 -5.87 7.71
C LEU A 161 6.98 -4.94 8.91
N LEU A 162 5.91 -4.56 9.56
CA LEU A 162 5.93 -3.75 10.78
C LEU A 162 5.69 -4.65 11.99
N PRO A 163 6.15 -4.26 13.20
CA PRO A 163 5.89 -5.01 14.43
C PRO A 163 4.41 -5.31 14.72
N ASN A 164 3.52 -4.43 14.26
CA ASN A 164 2.08 -4.51 14.48
C ASN A 164 1.27 -4.82 13.22
N GLY A 165 1.89 -5.02 12.06
CA GLY A 165 1.13 -5.29 10.84
C GLY A 165 1.93 -5.34 9.56
N LEU A 166 1.24 -5.59 8.46
CA LEU A 166 1.79 -5.44 7.11
C LEU A 166 1.33 -4.12 6.51
N SER A 167 2.26 -3.36 5.96
CA SER A 167 1.94 -2.15 5.18
C SER A 167 1.97 -2.50 3.69
N ALA A 168 0.80 -2.58 3.05
CA ALA A 168 0.66 -2.76 1.61
C ALA A 168 1.09 -1.47 0.90
N VAL A 169 2.35 -1.38 0.47
CA VAL A 169 2.94 -0.17 -0.11
C VAL A 169 2.46 0.01 -1.55
N TYR A 170 2.68 -1.00 -2.37
CA TYR A 170 2.29 -0.97 -3.77
C TYR A 170 2.12 -2.39 -4.33
N THR A 171 1.22 -2.55 -5.29
CA THR A 171 1.07 -3.81 -6.03
C THR A 171 0.94 -3.52 -7.52
N PHE A 172 1.80 -4.15 -8.33
CA PHE A 172 1.69 -4.13 -9.78
C PHE A 172 1.56 -5.56 -10.30
N TYR A 173 0.79 -5.73 -11.37
CA TYR A 173 0.39 -7.04 -11.83
C TYR A 173 0.11 -7.05 -13.34
N GLU A 174 0.05 -8.25 -13.92
CA GLU A 174 -0.25 -8.47 -15.34
C GLU A 174 -1.65 -7.94 -15.69
N PRO A 175 -1.75 -6.82 -16.41
CA PRO A 175 -3.02 -6.15 -16.66
C PRO A 175 -3.95 -6.95 -17.60
N GLY A 176 -3.41 -7.84 -18.43
CA GLY A 176 -4.17 -8.72 -19.32
C GLY A 176 -4.96 -9.82 -18.60
N GLU A 177 -4.62 -10.09 -17.33
CA GLU A 177 -5.23 -11.16 -16.54
C GLU A 177 -6.41 -10.68 -15.66
N GLU A 178 -7.33 -9.92 -16.25
CA GLU A 178 -8.45 -9.31 -15.52
C GLU A 178 -9.32 -10.32 -14.76
N ARG A 179 -9.52 -11.51 -15.33
CA ARG A 179 -10.31 -12.58 -14.73
C ARG A 179 -9.75 -13.02 -13.37
N ARG A 180 -8.44 -12.96 -13.17
CA ARG A 180 -7.76 -13.33 -11.93
C ARG A 180 -7.98 -12.32 -10.81
N SER A 181 -8.26 -11.06 -11.13
CA SER A 181 -8.40 -9.97 -10.14
C SER A 181 -7.17 -9.88 -9.22
N LEU A 182 -5.97 -9.90 -9.81
CA LEU A 182 -4.67 -10.04 -9.11
C LEU A 182 -4.46 -8.98 -8.02
N GLY A 183 -4.84 -7.73 -8.24
CA GLY A 183 -4.74 -6.70 -7.20
C GLY A 183 -5.59 -7.00 -5.95
N ARG A 184 -6.80 -7.55 -6.14
CA ARG A 184 -7.64 -8.00 -5.01
C ARG A 184 -7.06 -9.24 -4.35
N PHE A 185 -6.56 -10.17 -5.16
CA PHE A 185 -5.91 -11.38 -4.65
C PHE A 185 -4.69 -11.03 -3.78
N ALA A 186 -3.84 -10.09 -4.20
CA ALA A 186 -2.67 -9.67 -3.43
C ALA A 186 -3.05 -9.13 -2.03
N ILE A 187 -4.14 -8.36 -1.92
CA ILE A 187 -4.63 -7.90 -0.62
C ILE A 187 -5.12 -9.08 0.22
N LEU A 188 -5.93 -9.97 -0.34
CA LEU A 188 -6.44 -11.15 0.36
C LEU A 188 -5.30 -12.06 0.83
N TRP A 189 -4.28 -12.22 0.00
CA TRP A 189 -3.08 -12.96 0.35
C TRP A 189 -2.31 -12.30 1.50
N GLN A 190 -2.12 -10.97 1.46
CA GLN A 190 -1.46 -10.22 2.54
C GLN A 190 -2.23 -10.33 3.86
N ILE A 191 -3.56 -10.38 3.83
CA ILE A 191 -4.37 -10.61 5.05
C ILE A 191 -4.07 -12.02 5.60
N GLY A 192 -4.03 -13.04 4.75
CA GLY A 192 -3.65 -14.39 5.14
C GLY A 192 -2.22 -14.47 5.68
N GLU A 193 -1.29 -13.74 5.09
CA GLU A 193 0.11 -13.68 5.53
C GLU A 193 0.24 -12.94 6.88
N ALA A 194 -0.49 -11.84 7.07
CA ALA A 194 -0.54 -11.16 8.37
C ALA A 194 -1.06 -12.09 9.46
N LEU A 195 -2.11 -12.85 9.18
CA LEU A 195 -2.64 -13.84 10.12
C LEU A 195 -1.62 -14.96 10.41
N ARG A 196 -0.91 -15.46 9.38
CA ARG A 196 0.14 -16.48 9.55
C ARG A 196 1.32 -15.99 10.39
N LEU A 197 1.63 -14.69 10.30
CA LEU A 197 2.70 -14.02 11.06
C LEU A 197 2.23 -13.48 12.43
N GLU A 198 0.97 -13.75 12.81
CA GLU A 198 0.36 -13.27 14.05
C GLU A 198 0.36 -11.74 14.18
N LEU A 199 0.27 -11.03 13.05
CA LEU A 199 0.23 -9.58 12.99
C LEU A 199 -1.23 -9.08 13.09
N GLU A 200 -1.40 -7.91 13.71
CA GLU A 200 -2.72 -7.36 14.02
C GLU A 200 -3.49 -6.93 12.76
N ALA A 201 -2.83 -6.28 11.81
CA ALA A 201 -3.51 -5.64 10.69
C ALA A 201 -2.73 -5.60 9.38
N VAL A 202 -3.46 -5.34 8.29
CA VAL A 202 -2.91 -4.93 6.98
C VAL A 202 -3.30 -3.49 6.70
N TYR A 203 -2.32 -2.59 6.66
CA TYR A 203 -2.51 -1.17 6.34
C TYR A 203 -2.61 -0.99 4.83
N LEU A 204 -3.74 -0.45 4.33
CA LEU A 204 -4.04 -0.29 2.91
C LEU A 204 -3.80 1.13 2.36
N GLY A 205 -3.30 2.05 3.18
CA GLY A 205 -3.21 3.47 2.83
C GLY A 205 -4.54 4.19 2.99
N TYR A 206 -4.82 5.16 2.11
CA TYR A 206 -5.97 6.03 2.26
C TYR A 206 -7.20 5.49 1.52
N TRP A 207 -8.35 5.47 2.19
CA TRP A 207 -9.65 5.37 1.56
C TRP A 207 -10.15 6.78 1.24
N ILE A 208 -10.66 6.98 0.02
CA ILE A 208 -11.21 8.25 -0.43
C ILE A 208 -12.55 7.95 -1.11
N LYS A 209 -13.65 8.35 -0.48
CA LYS A 209 -15.01 8.01 -0.90
C LYS A 209 -15.28 8.38 -2.36
N ASN A 210 -14.89 9.58 -2.76
CA ASN A 210 -15.19 10.15 -4.08
C ASN A 210 -14.11 9.87 -5.14
N CYS A 211 -13.11 9.01 -4.84
CA CYS A 211 -12.07 8.61 -5.78
C CYS A 211 -12.22 7.13 -6.14
N LYS A 212 -12.56 6.82 -7.41
CA LYS A 212 -12.77 5.45 -7.89
C LYS A 212 -11.54 4.55 -7.67
N LYS A 213 -10.32 5.10 -7.81
CA LYS A 213 -9.06 4.37 -7.60
C LYS A 213 -8.79 4.05 -6.12
N MET A 214 -9.48 4.70 -5.17
CA MET A 214 -9.21 4.59 -3.74
C MET A 214 -10.38 4.05 -2.91
N ASN A 215 -11.61 4.10 -3.41
CA ASN A 215 -12.81 3.75 -2.64
C ASN A 215 -13.05 2.25 -2.47
N TYR A 216 -12.37 1.40 -3.23
CA TYR A 216 -12.54 -0.07 -3.18
C TYR A 216 -12.19 -0.70 -1.83
N LYS A 217 -11.41 -0.02 -0.99
CA LYS A 217 -10.88 -0.56 0.27
C LYS A 217 -11.99 -0.97 1.24
N THR A 218 -13.12 -0.29 1.23
CA THR A 218 -14.28 -0.64 2.07
C THR A 218 -15.04 -1.89 1.60
N GLN A 219 -14.57 -2.57 0.55
CA GLN A 219 -15.08 -3.88 0.15
C GLN A 219 -14.48 -5.03 1.00
N TYR A 220 -13.46 -4.75 1.80
CA TYR A 220 -12.89 -5.70 2.75
C TYR A 220 -13.50 -5.42 4.13
N ARG A 221 -14.25 -6.39 4.67
CA ARG A 221 -14.97 -6.22 5.93
C ARG A 221 -14.61 -7.34 6.92
N PRO A 222 -14.43 -7.03 8.21
CA PRO A 222 -14.39 -5.69 8.79
C PRO A 222 -13.18 -4.90 8.31
N ILE A 223 -13.34 -3.58 8.21
CA ILE A 223 -12.26 -2.62 7.94
C ILE A 223 -12.24 -1.56 9.03
N GLU A 224 -11.07 -1.09 9.40
CA GLU A 224 -10.91 0.02 10.32
C GLU A 224 -10.47 1.27 9.56
N LEU A 225 -11.11 2.38 9.88
CA LEU A 225 -10.80 3.71 9.36
C LEU A 225 -10.32 4.61 10.51
N LEU A 226 -9.25 5.36 10.29
CA LEU A 226 -8.74 6.32 11.28
C LEU A 226 -9.54 7.61 11.20
N ILE A 227 -10.48 7.78 12.13
CA ILE A 227 -11.36 8.95 12.23
C ILE A 227 -11.11 9.63 13.57
N ASN A 228 -10.81 10.92 13.54
CA ASN A 228 -10.50 11.70 14.75
C ASN A 228 -9.45 11.01 15.66
N GLN A 229 -8.38 10.53 15.02
CA GLN A 229 -7.25 9.84 15.66
C GLN A 229 -7.64 8.53 16.39
N ARG A 230 -8.75 7.92 16.01
CA ARG A 230 -9.21 6.61 16.53
C ARG A 230 -9.53 5.67 15.38
N TRP A 231 -9.10 4.44 15.49
CA TRP A 231 -9.50 3.39 14.57
C TRP A 231 -10.94 2.97 14.84
N VAL A 232 -11.81 3.18 13.88
CA VAL A 232 -13.24 2.89 13.93
C VAL A 232 -13.53 1.73 12.99
N THR A 233 -14.05 0.64 13.52
CA THR A 233 -14.41 -0.56 12.75
C THR A 233 -15.71 -0.34 11.99
N LEU A 234 -15.71 -0.70 10.72
CA LEU A 234 -16.89 -0.83 9.87
C LEU A 234 -17.08 -2.30 9.51
N ASN A 235 -18.19 -2.86 9.94
CA ASN A 235 -18.63 -4.22 9.64
C ASN A 235 -19.34 -4.34 8.28
#